data_781def52ac9af410a15c7341675992ca
#
_entry.id   781def52ac9af410a15c7341675992ca
#
_cell.length_a   1.000
_cell.length_b   1.000
_cell.length_c   1.000
_cell.angle_alpha   90.00
_cell.angle_beta   90.00
_cell.angle_gamma   90.00
#
_symmetry.space_group_name_H-M   'P 1'
#
loop_
_entity.id
_entity.type
_entity.pdbx_description
1 polymer ?
#
loop_
_entity_poly.entity_id
_entity_poly.type
_entity_poly.pdbx_seq_one_letter_code
_entity_poly.pdbx_strand_id
1 'polypeptide(L)'
;TLEQLYPDPVYLDLTQLNYYHTNPAYRRINLMTYVIDATNQNLKPARNFKWEVSTDINIGGNRLSVTLFRENMTSGFRLQTAYAPYIYRWYDASGIDADALSAPPSLEGLPFEERKELRGYSYYTNGSQTLKRGVEYTFATRRIEKLFTRLTINGAWFRTVYRNSVVETYRPSAVIGSKQIQYVGYYEHDGGNMNEMLNTNFTLDTDVPKLKLGFSISAQCLWYTLKQSKEVSNYPTSYMDNDGVMHEWKAGDENDAYLRYLIRDYNDSYYLKYRVPFAMNVNFKVTKKLFDEKLNVALFCNKLLDYTPEYENNGVTIRRHVTPYFGLEMNVKI
;
A
#
# COMPACT_ATOMS: atom_id res chain seq x y z
N THR A 1 -5.05 4.55 16.53
CA THR A 1 -5.92 3.48 17.03
C THR A 1 -5.33 2.91 18.32
N LEU A 2 -6.11 2.20 19.12
CA LEU A 2 -5.64 1.55 20.35
C LEU A 2 -4.51 0.54 20.06
N GLU A 3 -4.62 -0.19 19.00
CA GLU A 3 -3.63 -1.17 18.53
C GLU A 3 -2.23 -0.56 18.28
N GLN A 4 -2.17 0.72 17.88
CA GLN A 4 -0.89 1.42 17.66
C GLN A 4 -0.26 1.87 18.99
N LEU A 5 -1.08 2.16 19.99
CA LEU A 5 -0.63 2.56 21.33
C LEU A 5 -0.31 1.37 22.23
N TYR A 6 -1.02 0.27 22.04
CA TYR A 6 -0.92 -0.96 22.81
C TYR A 6 -0.83 -2.15 21.84
N PRO A 7 0.29 -2.30 21.13
CA PRO A 7 0.50 -3.45 20.26
C PRO A 7 0.63 -4.72 21.08
N ASP A 8 0.24 -5.83 20.48
CA ASP A 8 0.51 -7.13 21.07
C ASP A 8 2.03 -7.39 21.16
N PRO A 9 2.49 -8.13 22.18
CA PRO A 9 3.89 -8.54 22.24
C PRO A 9 4.32 -9.32 20.99
N VAL A 10 5.54 -9.09 20.56
CA VAL A 10 6.14 -9.83 19.46
C VAL A 10 6.87 -11.04 20.01
N TYR A 11 6.49 -12.24 19.55
CA TYR A 11 7.15 -13.49 19.89
C TYR A 11 8.17 -13.82 18.82
N LEU A 12 9.42 -13.93 19.24
CA LEU A 12 10.54 -14.28 18.36
C LEU A 12 11.04 -15.67 18.69
N ASP A 13 10.73 -16.64 17.84
CA ASP A 13 11.13 -18.02 18.00
C ASP A 13 12.46 -18.29 17.30
N LEU A 14 13.42 -18.82 18.06
CA LEU A 14 14.72 -19.27 17.58
C LEU A 14 14.80 -20.78 17.76
N THR A 15 15.03 -21.49 16.66
CA THR A 15 15.09 -22.95 16.66
C THR A 15 16.34 -23.45 17.34
N GLN A 16 16.17 -24.12 18.48
CA GLN A 16 17.26 -24.74 19.22
C GLN A 16 17.57 -26.16 18.74
N LEU A 17 16.55 -26.93 18.39
CA LEU A 17 16.63 -28.27 17.84
C LEU A 17 15.53 -28.46 16.81
N ASN A 18 15.87 -29.03 15.66
CA ASN A 18 14.90 -29.54 14.69
C ASN A 18 15.30 -30.97 14.34
N TYR A 19 14.65 -31.94 15.00
CA TYR A 19 14.92 -33.35 14.80
C TYR A 19 13.79 -34.00 14.01
N TYR A 20 14.13 -34.56 12.87
CA TYR A 20 13.22 -35.35 12.04
C TYR A 20 13.44 -36.83 12.26
N HIS A 21 12.36 -37.59 12.43
CA HIS A 21 12.34 -39.06 12.49
C HIS A 21 11.25 -39.60 11.59
N THR A 22 11.43 -40.82 11.04
CA THR A 22 10.42 -41.51 10.22
C THR A 22 9.12 -41.72 10.97
N ASN A 23 9.21 -42.17 12.24
CA ASN A 23 8.07 -42.21 13.14
C ASN A 23 7.74 -40.79 13.63
N PRO A 24 6.51 -40.27 13.32
CA PRO A 24 6.13 -38.90 13.74
C PRO A 24 6.14 -38.70 15.27
N ALA A 25 5.95 -39.75 16.05
CA ALA A 25 5.94 -39.67 17.51
C ALA A 25 7.30 -39.32 18.11
N TYR A 26 8.39 -39.46 17.35
CA TYR A 26 9.77 -39.13 17.79
C TYR A 26 10.31 -37.86 17.20
N ARG A 27 9.53 -37.13 16.40
CA ARG A 27 9.91 -35.82 15.86
C ARG A 27 9.88 -34.77 16.96
N ARG A 28 10.83 -33.83 16.92
CA ARG A 28 10.88 -32.76 17.89
C ARG A 28 11.42 -31.46 17.28
N ILE A 29 10.72 -30.36 17.59
CA ILE A 29 11.23 -29.01 17.40
C ILE A 29 11.25 -28.35 18.77
N ASN A 30 12.42 -27.85 19.17
CA ASN A 30 12.59 -27.03 20.35
C ASN A 30 12.85 -25.59 19.91
N LEU A 31 12.14 -24.67 20.53
CA LEU A 31 12.26 -23.23 20.27
C LEU A 31 12.66 -22.52 21.56
N MET A 32 13.49 -21.52 21.42
CA MET A 32 13.70 -20.48 22.43
C MET A 32 12.93 -19.24 21.97
N THR A 33 11.96 -18.81 22.77
CA THR A 33 11.09 -17.67 22.43
C THR A 33 11.50 -16.44 23.24
N TYR A 34 11.82 -15.37 22.54
CA TYR A 34 11.93 -14.05 23.13
C TYR A 34 10.60 -13.32 23.01
N VAL A 35 10.15 -12.71 24.09
CA VAL A 35 8.94 -11.88 24.14
C VAL A 35 9.38 -10.43 24.15
N ILE A 36 9.01 -9.68 23.11
CA ILE A 36 9.45 -8.31 22.90
C ILE A 36 8.25 -7.39 23.05
N ASP A 37 8.36 -6.41 23.91
CA ASP A 37 7.40 -5.31 23.99
C ASP A 37 7.67 -4.33 22.83
N ALA A 38 6.74 -4.27 21.88
CA ALA A 38 6.80 -3.38 20.72
C ALA A 38 6.14 -2.00 21.00
N THR A 39 5.80 -1.70 22.25
CA THR A 39 5.20 -0.44 22.66
C THR A 39 6.18 0.72 22.50
N ASN A 40 5.75 1.78 21.81
CA ASN A 40 6.52 3.02 21.73
C ASN A 40 5.91 4.09 22.66
N GLN A 41 6.49 4.28 23.83
CA GLN A 41 6.05 5.29 24.80
C GLN A 41 6.21 6.74 24.30
N ASN A 42 7.00 6.97 23.25
CA ASN A 42 7.21 8.28 22.65
C ASN A 42 6.24 8.56 21.47
N LEU A 43 5.28 7.67 21.22
CA LEU A 43 4.32 7.83 20.13
C LEU A 43 3.42 9.04 20.41
N LYS A 44 3.40 9.98 19.46
CA LYS A 44 2.62 11.21 19.54
C LYS A 44 1.37 11.10 18.66
N PRO A 45 0.28 11.79 18.98
CA PRO A 45 -0.89 11.86 18.12
C PRO A 45 -0.52 12.35 16.71
N ALA A 46 -1.09 11.71 15.70
CA ALA A 46 -0.97 12.20 14.33
C ALA A 46 -1.66 13.57 14.22
N ARG A 47 -0.96 14.51 13.60
CA ARG A 47 -1.48 15.87 13.37
C ARG A 47 -1.76 16.05 11.89
N ASN A 48 -2.98 16.47 11.60
CA ASN A 48 -3.41 16.77 10.25
C ASN A 48 -4.04 18.16 10.22
N PHE A 49 -3.50 19.04 9.38
CA PHE A 49 -4.05 20.35 9.15
C PHE A 49 -4.70 20.38 7.76
N LYS A 50 -5.98 20.67 7.72
CA LYS A 50 -6.76 20.79 6.47
C LYS A 50 -7.43 22.16 6.39
N TRP A 51 -7.38 22.76 5.21
CA TRP A 51 -8.21 23.91 4.88
C TRP A 51 -8.88 23.69 3.52
N GLU A 52 -10.06 24.27 3.38
CA GLU A 52 -10.87 24.23 2.17
C GLU A 52 -11.46 25.61 1.94
N VAL A 53 -11.51 26.02 0.68
CA VAL A 53 -12.24 27.19 0.22
C VAL A 53 -13.17 26.73 -0.90
N SER A 54 -14.46 26.95 -0.67
CA SER A 54 -15.50 26.56 -1.64
C SER A 54 -16.28 27.77 -2.10
N THR A 55 -16.71 27.74 -3.35
CA THR A 55 -17.65 28.71 -3.90
C THR A 55 -18.75 28.00 -4.66
N ASP A 56 -19.97 28.47 -4.47
CA ASP A 56 -21.17 28.04 -5.21
C ASP A 56 -21.72 29.23 -5.99
N ILE A 57 -21.85 29.08 -7.30
CA ILE A 57 -22.34 30.11 -8.20
C ILE A 57 -23.60 29.57 -8.90
N ASN A 58 -24.71 30.30 -8.78
CA ASN A 58 -25.96 30.02 -9.51
C ASN A 58 -26.23 31.09 -10.56
N ILE A 59 -26.20 30.69 -11.83
CA ILE A 59 -26.45 31.60 -12.97
C ILE A 59 -27.51 31.00 -13.88
N GLY A 60 -28.66 31.67 -14.01
CA GLY A 60 -29.73 31.24 -14.91
C GLY A 60 -30.27 29.81 -14.60
N GLY A 61 -30.23 29.40 -13.33
CA GLY A 61 -30.63 28.07 -12.90
C GLY A 61 -29.57 26.97 -13.08
N ASN A 62 -28.37 27.33 -13.56
CA ASN A 62 -27.20 26.43 -13.58
C ASN A 62 -26.36 26.66 -12.33
N ARG A 63 -25.81 25.59 -11.75
CA ARG A 63 -24.99 25.65 -10.57
C ARG A 63 -23.55 25.21 -10.88
N LEU A 64 -22.59 26.05 -10.49
CA LEU A 64 -21.18 25.72 -10.48
C LEU A 64 -20.67 25.73 -9.03
N SER A 65 -20.08 24.64 -8.61
CA SER A 65 -19.43 24.48 -7.32
C SER A 65 -17.96 24.20 -7.55
N VAL A 66 -17.07 24.94 -6.90
CA VAL A 66 -15.62 24.73 -6.97
C VAL A 66 -15.06 24.74 -5.56
N THR A 67 -14.27 23.74 -5.22
CA THR A 67 -13.60 23.60 -3.93
C THR A 67 -12.09 23.49 -4.14
N LEU A 68 -11.33 24.35 -3.49
CA LEU A 68 -9.88 24.26 -3.37
C LEU A 68 -9.56 23.71 -2.00
N PHE A 69 -8.64 22.74 -1.92
CA PHE A 69 -8.24 22.18 -0.64
C PHE A 69 -6.75 21.93 -0.54
N ARG A 70 -6.25 21.98 0.69
CA ARG A 70 -4.92 21.51 1.04
C ARG A 70 -4.97 20.82 2.39
N GLU A 71 -4.32 19.66 2.47
CA GLU A 71 -4.20 18.83 3.66
C GLU A 71 -2.72 18.53 3.89
N ASN A 72 -2.27 18.70 5.13
CA ASN A 72 -0.89 18.46 5.52
C ASN A 72 -0.86 17.65 6.82
N MET A 73 -0.53 16.38 6.69
CA MET A 73 -0.25 15.49 7.82
C MET A 73 1.26 15.41 8.01
N THR A 74 1.76 15.79 9.19
CA THR A 74 3.21 15.89 9.47
C THR A 74 3.74 14.83 10.42
N SER A 75 2.88 14.11 11.13
CA SER A 75 3.25 13.16 12.18
C SER A 75 2.38 11.89 12.13
N GLY A 76 2.11 11.39 10.93
CA GLY A 76 1.36 10.15 10.76
C GLY A 76 2.11 8.95 11.31
N PHE A 77 1.38 7.90 11.66
CA PHE A 77 1.96 6.68 12.18
C PHE A 77 2.60 5.86 11.05
N ARG A 78 3.71 5.22 11.37
CA ARG A 78 4.43 4.31 10.48
C ARG A 78 5.05 3.19 11.30
N LEU A 79 5.14 2.01 10.72
CA LEU A 79 5.94 0.93 11.25
C LEU A 79 7.41 1.18 10.95
N GLN A 80 8.26 1.00 11.96
CA GLN A 80 9.71 1.00 11.88
C GLN A 80 10.21 -0.35 12.38
N THR A 81 11.25 -0.89 11.75
CA THR A 81 11.89 -2.11 12.20
C THR A 81 13.13 -1.77 13.02
N ALA A 82 13.17 -2.25 14.25
CA ALA A 82 14.36 -2.27 15.08
C ALA A 82 15.04 -3.64 14.99
N TYR A 83 16.37 -3.68 15.06
CA TYR A 83 17.15 -4.90 15.07
C TYR A 83 17.96 -5.01 16.35
N ALA A 84 18.10 -6.24 16.84
CA ALA A 84 18.95 -6.56 17.97
C ALA A 84 19.56 -7.97 17.80
N PRO A 85 20.74 -8.23 18.39
CA PRO A 85 21.28 -9.57 18.46
C PRO A 85 20.56 -10.40 19.54
N TYR A 86 20.22 -11.63 19.20
CA TYR A 86 19.61 -12.59 20.10
C TYR A 86 20.50 -13.83 20.20
N ILE A 87 20.79 -14.25 21.43
CA ILE A 87 21.68 -15.37 21.72
C ILE A 87 20.85 -16.59 22.07
N TYR A 88 21.12 -17.72 21.47
CA TYR A 88 20.42 -18.98 21.74
C TYR A 88 21.36 -20.19 21.61
N ARG A 89 21.01 -21.28 22.25
CA ARG A 89 21.74 -22.54 22.10
C ARG A 89 21.14 -23.33 20.94
N TRP A 90 21.96 -23.67 19.97
CA TRP A 90 21.64 -24.62 18.91
C TRP A 90 22.24 -25.97 19.23
N TYR A 91 21.37 -27.00 19.30
CA TYR A 91 21.78 -28.35 19.68
C TYR A 91 22.06 -29.21 18.44
N ASP A 92 23.17 -29.95 18.47
CA ASP A 92 23.53 -30.87 17.40
C ASP A 92 22.76 -32.18 17.56
N ALA A 93 21.93 -32.50 16.56
CA ALA A 93 21.13 -33.72 16.52
C ALA A 93 21.90 -34.95 15.97
N SER A 94 23.13 -34.78 15.49
CA SER A 94 23.91 -35.85 14.84
C SER A 94 24.26 -37.00 15.79
N GLY A 95 24.32 -36.73 17.09
CA GLY A 95 24.59 -37.72 18.13
C GLY A 95 23.38 -38.51 18.61
N ILE A 96 22.18 -38.27 18.07
CA ILE A 96 20.97 -38.97 18.48
C ILE A 96 20.90 -40.31 17.75
N ASP A 97 20.90 -41.40 18.54
CA ASP A 97 20.67 -42.75 18.01
C ASP A 97 19.16 -42.96 17.76
N ALA A 98 18.78 -42.93 16.47
CA ALA A 98 17.42 -43.01 16.04
C ALA A 98 16.74 -44.33 16.41
N ASP A 99 17.49 -45.44 16.44
CA ASP A 99 17.00 -46.78 16.71
C ASP A 99 16.81 -47.05 18.21
N ALA A 100 17.47 -46.27 19.07
CA ALA A 100 17.34 -46.37 20.52
C ALA A 100 16.24 -45.50 21.11
N LEU A 101 15.55 -44.67 20.30
CA LEU A 101 14.51 -43.79 20.80
C LEU A 101 13.23 -44.51 21.23
N SER A 102 12.82 -44.24 22.45
CA SER A 102 11.50 -44.63 22.99
C SER A 102 10.53 -43.46 23.18
N ALA A 103 11.03 -42.20 22.98
CA ALA A 103 10.28 -40.94 23.08
C ALA A 103 10.99 -39.87 22.21
N PRO A 104 10.36 -38.71 21.99
CA PRO A 104 11.07 -37.59 21.36
C PRO A 104 12.35 -37.22 22.10
N PRO A 105 13.46 -36.89 21.41
CA PRO A 105 14.75 -36.66 22.05
C PRO A 105 14.70 -35.47 23.03
N SER A 106 15.38 -35.60 24.16
CA SER A 106 15.62 -34.51 25.10
C SER A 106 16.77 -33.63 24.64
N LEU A 107 16.82 -32.38 25.10
CA LEU A 107 18.00 -31.51 24.92
C LEU A 107 19.11 -31.87 25.91
N GLU A 108 18.77 -32.60 26.95
CA GLU A 108 19.70 -32.99 28.00
C GLU A 108 20.77 -33.91 27.43
N GLY A 109 22.05 -33.59 27.71
CA GLY A 109 23.20 -34.35 27.23
C GLY A 109 23.57 -34.12 25.76
N LEU A 110 22.81 -33.41 24.97
CA LEU A 110 23.17 -33.06 23.60
C LEU A 110 24.25 -31.97 23.59
N PRO A 111 25.25 -32.07 22.70
CA PRO A 111 26.19 -30.98 22.48
C PRO A 111 25.46 -29.77 21.87
N PHE A 112 25.88 -28.58 22.27
CA PHE A 112 25.31 -27.35 21.75
C PHE A 112 26.37 -26.33 21.38
N GLU A 113 26.02 -25.45 20.47
CA GLU A 113 26.75 -24.24 20.09
C GLU A 113 25.91 -23.02 20.50
N GLU A 114 26.53 -22.05 21.15
CA GLU A 114 25.90 -20.77 21.37
C GLU A 114 25.92 -19.95 20.05
N ARG A 115 24.77 -19.62 19.56
CA ARG A 115 24.60 -18.83 18.33
C ARG A 115 24.04 -17.48 18.64
N LYS A 116 24.46 -16.51 17.84
CA LYS A 116 23.96 -15.15 17.86
C LYS A 116 23.34 -14.82 16.50
N GLU A 117 22.15 -14.27 16.51
CA GLU A 117 21.45 -13.91 15.27
C GLU A 117 20.78 -12.54 15.39
N LEU A 118 21.03 -11.67 14.40
CA LEU A 118 20.29 -10.42 14.28
C LEU A 118 18.86 -10.72 13.85
N ARG A 119 17.89 -10.26 14.65
CA ARG A 119 16.47 -10.32 14.32
C ARG A 119 15.84 -8.95 14.46
N GLY A 120 14.85 -8.70 13.61
CA GLY A 120 14.09 -7.46 13.63
C GLY A 120 12.70 -7.67 14.17
N TYR A 121 12.19 -6.66 14.83
CA TYR A 121 10.78 -6.52 15.16
C TYR A 121 10.28 -5.13 14.75
N SER A 122 8.98 -5.03 14.46
CA SER A 122 8.38 -3.76 14.03
C SER A 122 7.59 -3.13 15.15
N TYR A 123 7.70 -1.81 15.27
CA TYR A 123 6.95 -1.00 16.21
C TYR A 123 6.44 0.27 15.55
N TYR A 124 5.38 0.87 16.10
CA TYR A 124 4.83 2.11 15.56
C TYR A 124 5.64 3.33 15.99
N THR A 125 5.88 4.23 15.04
CA THR A 125 6.51 5.53 15.27
C THR A 125 5.82 6.62 14.46
N ASN A 126 6.13 7.89 14.77
CA ASN A 126 5.69 9.02 13.97
C ASN A 126 6.72 9.30 12.88
N GLY A 127 6.35 9.18 11.63
CA GLY A 127 7.31 9.38 10.53
C GLY A 127 6.65 9.46 9.15
N SER A 128 5.35 9.20 9.09
CA SER A 128 4.61 9.40 7.85
C SER A 128 4.21 10.85 7.67
N GLN A 129 4.50 11.41 6.50
CA GLN A 129 4.09 12.75 6.10
C GLN A 129 3.28 12.66 4.81
N THR A 130 2.18 13.39 4.74
CA THR A 130 1.35 13.45 3.55
C THR A 130 0.96 14.88 3.27
N LEU A 131 1.31 15.39 2.09
CA LEU A 131 0.83 16.66 1.58
C LEU A 131 -0.12 16.39 0.42
N LYS A 132 -1.40 16.71 0.60
CA LYS A 132 -2.42 16.60 -0.44
C LYS A 132 -2.97 17.97 -0.76
N ARG A 133 -3.15 18.28 -2.04
CA ARG A 133 -3.79 19.51 -2.52
C ARG A 133 -4.58 19.20 -3.78
N GLY A 134 -5.64 19.97 -3.99
CA GLY A 134 -6.46 19.72 -5.17
C GLY A 134 -7.56 20.73 -5.38
N VAL A 135 -8.25 20.50 -6.48
CA VAL A 135 -9.43 21.24 -6.90
C VAL A 135 -10.51 20.22 -7.22
N GLU A 136 -11.68 20.40 -6.63
CA GLU A 136 -12.88 19.64 -6.98
C GLU A 136 -13.88 20.59 -7.61
N TYR A 137 -14.61 20.13 -8.61
CA TYR A 137 -15.61 20.95 -9.29
C TYR A 137 -16.83 20.12 -9.67
N THR A 138 -17.98 20.79 -9.61
CA THR A 138 -19.25 20.26 -10.10
C THR A 138 -19.98 21.35 -10.83
N PHE A 139 -20.42 21.07 -12.04
CA PHE A 139 -21.28 21.92 -12.82
C PHE A 139 -22.58 21.15 -13.15
N ALA A 140 -23.72 21.70 -12.82
CA ALA A 140 -25.00 21.11 -13.14
C ALA A 140 -25.88 22.14 -13.85
N THR A 141 -26.41 21.79 -15.01
CA THR A 141 -27.39 22.65 -15.71
C THR A 141 -28.75 22.55 -15.06
N ARG A 142 -29.58 23.59 -15.21
CA ARG A 142 -31.02 23.42 -15.11
C ARG A 142 -31.48 22.38 -16.14
N ARG A 143 -32.63 21.81 -15.94
CA ARG A 143 -33.23 20.95 -16.97
C ARG A 143 -33.43 21.73 -18.26
N ILE A 144 -32.97 21.22 -19.37
CA ILE A 144 -33.17 21.74 -20.71
C ILE A 144 -34.55 21.21 -21.16
N GLU A 145 -35.60 22.02 -21.02
CA GLU A 145 -36.97 21.56 -21.15
C GLU A 145 -37.30 20.93 -22.51
N LYS A 146 -36.72 21.46 -23.60
CA LYS A 146 -36.91 20.92 -24.96
C LYS A 146 -36.38 19.51 -25.12
N LEU A 147 -35.31 19.15 -24.38
CA LEU A 147 -34.65 17.85 -24.43
C LEU A 147 -34.99 16.97 -23.23
N PHE A 148 -35.70 17.53 -22.24
CA PHE A 148 -35.95 16.87 -20.96
C PHE A 148 -34.67 16.39 -20.26
N THR A 149 -33.53 17.02 -20.53
CA THR A 149 -32.18 16.56 -20.17
C THR A 149 -31.54 17.53 -19.20
N ARG A 150 -30.77 16.97 -18.24
CA ARG A 150 -29.83 17.70 -17.39
C ARG A 150 -28.43 17.19 -17.67
N LEU A 151 -27.46 18.10 -17.79
CA LEU A 151 -26.04 17.80 -17.84
C LEU A 151 -25.46 18.04 -16.45
N THR A 152 -24.72 17.06 -15.95
CA THR A 152 -23.86 17.18 -14.76
C THR A 152 -22.42 16.86 -15.15
N ILE A 153 -21.50 17.73 -14.79
CA ILE A 153 -20.08 17.55 -14.96
C ILE A 153 -19.47 17.62 -13.57
N ASN A 154 -18.74 16.61 -13.14
CA ASN A 154 -17.97 16.65 -11.91
C ASN A 154 -16.57 16.10 -12.13
N GLY A 155 -15.64 16.57 -11.37
CA GLY A 155 -14.26 16.11 -11.50
C GLY A 155 -13.37 16.64 -10.40
N ALA A 156 -12.15 16.12 -10.39
CA ALA A 156 -11.14 16.53 -9.46
C ALA A 156 -9.75 16.46 -10.08
N TRP A 157 -8.94 17.45 -9.76
CA TRP A 157 -7.50 17.37 -9.86
C TRP A 157 -6.92 17.34 -8.46
N PHE A 158 -6.03 16.39 -8.20
CA PHE A 158 -5.30 16.38 -6.94
C PHE A 158 -3.90 15.83 -7.10
N ARG A 159 -3.01 16.34 -6.25
CA ARG A 159 -1.64 15.88 -6.11
C ARG A 159 -1.37 15.53 -4.67
N THR A 160 -0.90 14.32 -4.44
CA THR A 160 -0.51 13.81 -3.13
C THR A 160 0.98 13.50 -3.14
N VAL A 161 1.71 14.03 -2.17
CA VAL A 161 3.11 13.72 -1.93
C VAL A 161 3.22 13.02 -0.58
N TYR A 162 3.68 11.79 -0.62
CA TYR A 162 4.01 11.01 0.57
C TYR A 162 5.49 11.14 0.85
N ARG A 163 5.84 11.28 2.13
CA ARG A 163 7.22 11.29 2.60
C ARG A 163 7.37 10.41 3.81
N ASN A 164 8.57 9.89 3.98
CA ASN A 164 8.96 9.14 5.16
C ASN A 164 10.07 9.91 5.88
N SER A 165 9.92 10.15 7.19
CA SER A 165 10.94 10.76 8.02
C SER A 165 11.63 9.77 8.97
N VAL A 166 11.37 8.47 8.78
CA VAL A 166 11.95 7.39 9.59
C VAL A 166 13.09 6.74 8.82
N VAL A 167 14.19 6.51 9.50
CA VAL A 167 15.33 5.77 8.94
C VAL A 167 14.86 4.42 8.42
N GLU A 168 15.19 4.11 7.19
CA GLU A 168 14.90 2.82 6.59
C GLU A 168 16.01 1.83 6.94
N THR A 169 15.62 0.60 7.24
CA THR A 169 16.55 -0.47 7.52
C THR A 169 16.46 -1.55 6.45
N TYR A 170 17.59 -2.12 6.09
CA TYR A 170 17.64 -3.23 5.16
C TYR A 170 18.60 -4.30 5.66
N ARG A 171 18.10 -5.52 5.81
CA ARG A 171 18.90 -6.71 6.09
C ARG A 171 18.89 -7.59 4.85
N PRO A 172 20.06 -7.89 4.26
CA PRO A 172 20.16 -8.77 3.10
C PRO A 172 19.69 -10.19 3.42
N SER A 173 18.99 -10.81 2.48
CA SER A 173 18.64 -12.23 2.55
C SER A 173 19.73 -13.14 2.00
N ALA A 174 20.83 -12.56 1.50
CA ALA A 174 21.93 -13.30 0.91
C ALA A 174 22.62 -14.21 1.93
N VAL A 175 23.07 -15.37 1.46
CA VAL A 175 23.76 -16.40 2.22
C VAL A 175 25.15 -16.57 1.62
N ILE A 176 26.21 -16.48 2.44
CA ILE A 176 27.58 -16.74 2.04
C ILE A 176 28.05 -18.00 2.76
N GLY A 177 28.45 -19.02 1.99
CA GLY A 177 28.65 -20.36 2.53
C GLY A 177 27.31 -20.93 3.03
N SER A 178 27.22 -21.28 4.29
CA SER A 178 25.96 -21.75 4.94
C SER A 178 25.35 -20.73 5.89
N LYS A 179 25.86 -19.49 5.95
CA LYS A 179 25.43 -18.46 6.91
C LYS A 179 24.82 -17.28 6.20
N GLN A 180 23.64 -16.88 6.65
CA GLN A 180 23.01 -15.63 6.22
C GLN A 180 23.83 -14.44 6.72
N ILE A 181 23.88 -13.36 5.93
CA ILE A 181 24.54 -12.11 6.31
C ILE A 181 23.91 -11.54 7.57
N GLN A 182 24.74 -11.23 8.54
CA GLN A 182 24.36 -10.71 9.86
C GLN A 182 24.75 -9.24 10.00
N TYR A 183 24.36 -8.44 9.00
CA TYR A 183 24.51 -6.98 9.00
C TYR A 183 23.16 -6.35 8.61
N VAL A 184 22.89 -5.17 9.15
CA VAL A 184 21.72 -4.37 8.83
C VAL A 184 22.15 -2.97 8.42
N GLY A 185 21.82 -2.56 7.21
CA GLY A 185 22.06 -1.20 6.73
C GLY A 185 20.96 -0.23 7.19
N TYR A 186 21.37 0.98 7.54
CA TYR A 186 20.51 2.10 7.91
C TYR A 186 20.66 3.20 6.87
N TYR A 187 19.54 3.65 6.28
CA TYR A 187 19.53 4.56 5.14
C TYR A 187 18.83 5.85 5.50
N GLU A 188 19.25 6.96 4.88
CA GLU A 188 18.53 8.23 5.05
C GLU A 188 17.04 8.07 4.74
N HIS A 189 16.26 8.75 5.53
CA HIS A 189 14.82 8.70 5.55
C HIS A 189 14.24 9.82 4.72
N ASP A 190 14.32 9.84 3.45
CA ASP A 190 13.66 10.86 2.65
C ASP A 190 12.91 10.26 1.44
N GLY A 191 12.69 8.95 1.53
CA GLY A 191 11.90 8.21 0.57
C GLY A 191 10.46 8.67 0.54
N GLY A 192 9.76 8.28 -0.51
CA GLY A 192 8.35 8.59 -0.67
C GLY A 192 7.94 8.53 -2.13
N ASN A 193 6.74 8.99 -2.39
CA ASN A 193 6.22 9.03 -3.75
C ASN A 193 5.28 10.22 -3.96
N MET A 194 5.11 10.58 -5.22
CA MET A 194 4.15 11.57 -5.68
C MET A 194 3.13 10.89 -6.58
N ASN A 195 1.85 11.15 -6.31
CA ASN A 195 0.75 10.77 -7.17
C ASN A 195 -0.04 12.02 -7.55
N GLU A 196 -0.35 12.17 -8.84
CA GLU A 196 -1.17 13.26 -9.35
C GLU A 196 -2.20 12.68 -10.32
N MET A 197 -3.44 13.15 -10.24
CA MET A 197 -4.53 12.67 -11.08
C MET A 197 -5.47 13.80 -11.44
N LEU A 198 -5.99 13.76 -12.66
CA LEU A 198 -7.11 14.56 -13.13
C LEU A 198 -8.18 13.64 -13.72
N ASN A 199 -9.38 13.74 -13.19
CA ASN A 199 -10.55 13.03 -13.73
C ASN A 199 -11.74 13.97 -13.94
N THR A 200 -12.65 13.58 -14.83
CA THR A 200 -13.92 14.26 -15.05
C THR A 200 -14.97 13.24 -15.45
N ASN A 201 -16.14 13.36 -14.85
CA ASN A 201 -17.31 12.59 -15.21
C ASN A 201 -18.35 13.52 -15.84
N PHE A 202 -18.91 13.11 -16.96
CA PHE A 202 -20.00 13.76 -17.65
C PHE A 202 -21.24 12.88 -17.52
N THR A 203 -22.34 13.42 -17.05
CA THR A 203 -23.60 12.67 -16.94
C THR A 203 -24.71 13.45 -17.61
N LEU A 204 -25.41 12.78 -18.51
CA LEU A 204 -26.62 13.27 -19.17
C LEU A 204 -27.81 12.45 -18.66
N ASP A 205 -28.69 13.08 -17.91
CA ASP A 205 -29.93 12.47 -17.43
C ASP A 205 -31.12 13.07 -18.17
N THR A 206 -31.86 12.23 -18.89
CA THR A 206 -33.04 12.58 -19.67
C THR A 206 -34.26 11.86 -19.09
N ASP A 207 -35.27 12.58 -18.70
CA ASP A 207 -36.54 11.99 -18.24
C ASP A 207 -37.71 12.47 -19.12
N VAL A 208 -38.26 11.57 -19.93
CA VAL A 208 -39.35 11.83 -20.88
C VAL A 208 -40.66 11.44 -20.22
N PRO A 209 -41.41 12.41 -19.64
CA PRO A 209 -42.59 12.10 -18.80
C PRO A 209 -43.68 11.37 -19.56
N LYS A 210 -43.98 11.79 -20.81
CA LYS A 210 -45.02 11.18 -21.66
C LYS A 210 -44.79 9.68 -21.88
N LEU A 211 -43.53 9.26 -21.95
CA LEU A 211 -43.14 7.86 -22.17
C LEU A 211 -42.86 7.12 -20.86
N LYS A 212 -42.83 7.81 -19.72
CA LYS A 212 -42.42 7.27 -18.44
C LYS A 212 -41.04 6.57 -18.56
N LEU A 213 -40.12 7.15 -19.36
CA LEU A 213 -38.77 6.63 -19.65
C LEU A 213 -37.71 7.62 -19.17
N GLY A 214 -36.73 7.09 -18.47
CA GLY A 214 -35.49 7.77 -18.11
C GLY A 214 -34.31 7.19 -18.86
N PHE A 215 -33.41 8.03 -19.32
CA PHE A 215 -32.12 7.64 -19.93
C PHE A 215 -31.00 8.32 -19.16
N SER A 216 -29.96 7.57 -18.82
CA SER A 216 -28.75 8.12 -18.23
C SER A 216 -27.53 7.63 -19.03
N ILE A 217 -26.74 8.58 -19.50
CA ILE A 217 -25.45 8.32 -20.16
C ILE A 217 -24.38 8.98 -19.31
N SER A 218 -23.37 8.21 -18.90
CA SER A 218 -22.23 8.77 -18.19
C SER A 218 -20.93 8.41 -18.88
N ALA A 219 -20.07 9.40 -19.09
CA ALA A 219 -18.71 9.22 -19.56
C ALA A 219 -17.75 9.53 -18.41
N GLN A 220 -16.93 8.57 -18.03
CA GLN A 220 -15.91 8.70 -17.00
C GLN A 220 -14.56 8.85 -17.68
N CYS A 221 -13.96 10.02 -17.57
CA CYS A 221 -12.69 10.38 -18.20
C CYS A 221 -11.58 10.46 -17.14
N LEU A 222 -10.55 9.64 -17.29
CA LEU A 222 -9.26 9.81 -16.62
C LEU A 222 -8.33 10.51 -17.60
N TRP A 223 -8.04 11.80 -17.35
CA TRP A 223 -7.17 12.57 -18.25
C TRP A 223 -5.73 12.12 -18.15
N TYR A 224 -5.28 11.86 -16.94
CA TYR A 224 -3.98 11.26 -16.65
C TYR A 224 -3.86 10.86 -15.16
N THR A 225 -2.96 9.94 -14.89
CA THR A 225 -2.34 9.76 -13.59
C THR A 225 -0.83 9.84 -13.76
N LEU A 226 -0.18 10.63 -12.89
CA LEU A 226 1.28 10.72 -12.81
C LEU A 226 1.74 10.08 -11.52
N LYS A 227 2.80 9.28 -11.59
CA LYS A 227 3.44 8.70 -10.41
C LYS A 227 4.94 8.89 -10.53
N GLN A 228 5.59 9.07 -9.39
CA GLN A 228 7.03 9.18 -9.30
C GLN A 228 7.47 8.77 -7.90
N SER A 229 8.45 7.88 -7.80
CA SER A 229 9.17 7.61 -6.56
C SER A 229 10.21 8.69 -6.33
N LYS A 230 10.43 9.07 -5.07
CA LYS A 230 11.51 9.98 -4.71
C LYS A 230 12.83 9.22 -4.69
N GLU A 231 13.89 9.83 -5.18
CA GLU A 231 15.23 9.28 -5.13
C GLU A 231 15.67 9.07 -3.68
N VAL A 232 16.28 7.92 -3.41
CA VAL A 232 16.87 7.54 -2.14
C VAL A 232 18.28 7.02 -2.38
N SER A 233 19.16 7.12 -1.39
CA SER A 233 20.51 6.57 -1.50
C SER A 233 20.47 5.05 -1.61
N ASN A 234 21.27 4.51 -2.51
CA ASN A 234 21.54 3.08 -2.58
C ASN A 234 22.52 2.63 -1.47
N TYR A 235 23.29 3.56 -0.93
CA TYR A 235 24.28 3.30 0.12
C TYR A 235 23.69 3.61 1.50
N PRO A 236 23.96 2.79 2.53
CA PRO A 236 23.57 3.11 3.89
C PRO A 236 24.42 4.29 4.42
N THR A 237 23.92 4.99 5.42
CA THR A 237 24.69 5.99 6.19
C THR A 237 25.44 5.35 7.34
N SER A 238 24.91 4.22 7.82
CA SER A 238 25.49 3.41 8.88
C SER A 238 25.01 1.97 8.78
N TYR A 239 25.65 1.06 9.49
CA TYR A 239 25.23 -0.33 9.59
C TYR A 239 25.42 -0.87 11.00
N MET A 240 24.61 -1.87 11.35
CA MET A 240 24.72 -2.64 12.59
C MET A 240 25.38 -3.97 12.27
N ASP A 241 26.36 -4.37 13.07
CA ASP A 241 27.00 -5.66 12.98
C ASP A 241 26.27 -6.74 13.81
N ASN A 242 26.81 -7.96 13.79
CA ASN A 242 26.24 -9.10 14.52
C ASN A 242 26.24 -8.95 16.05
N ASP A 243 27.05 -8.05 16.57
CA ASP A 243 27.12 -7.73 18.01
C ASP A 243 26.15 -6.63 18.43
N GLY A 244 25.43 -6.05 17.46
CA GLY A 244 24.52 -4.94 17.67
C GLY A 244 25.21 -3.58 17.74
N VAL A 245 26.50 -3.53 17.34
CA VAL A 245 27.29 -2.30 17.33
C VAL A 245 27.01 -1.53 16.03
N MET A 246 26.78 -0.23 16.16
CA MET A 246 26.58 0.66 15.02
C MET A 246 27.91 1.19 14.50
N HIS A 247 28.10 1.13 13.20
CA HIS A 247 29.26 1.62 12.47
C HIS A 247 28.81 2.64 11.42
N GLU A 248 29.58 3.71 11.22
CA GLU A 248 29.38 4.63 10.11
C GLU A 248 29.83 3.96 8.80
N TRP A 249 29.04 4.15 7.73
CA TRP A 249 29.45 3.71 6.40
C TRP A 249 30.57 4.59 5.86
N LYS A 250 31.66 3.98 5.39
CA LYS A 250 32.85 4.66 4.87
C LYS A 250 33.13 4.27 3.44
N ALA A 251 33.81 5.15 2.72
CA ALA A 251 34.33 4.82 1.40
C ALA A 251 35.32 3.62 1.50
N GLY A 252 35.04 2.61 0.69
CA GLY A 252 35.77 1.34 0.70
C GLY A 252 34.98 0.17 1.29
N ASP A 253 33.94 0.44 2.11
CA ASP A 253 33.10 -0.61 2.69
C ASP A 253 32.31 -1.37 1.60
N GLU A 254 32.07 -0.77 0.44
CA GLU A 254 31.48 -1.42 -0.73
C GLU A 254 32.36 -2.57 -1.31
N ASN A 255 33.63 -2.61 -0.98
CA ASN A 255 34.56 -3.67 -1.41
C ASN A 255 34.62 -4.82 -0.42
N ASP A 256 34.05 -4.65 0.79
CA ASP A 256 34.00 -5.75 1.77
C ASP A 256 33.12 -6.90 1.28
N ALA A 257 33.52 -8.12 1.58
CA ALA A 257 32.85 -9.34 1.10
C ALA A 257 31.40 -9.46 1.59
N TYR A 258 31.05 -8.86 2.72
CA TYR A 258 29.73 -8.92 3.36
C TYR A 258 28.98 -7.59 3.26
N LEU A 259 29.64 -6.46 3.50
CA LEU A 259 29.00 -5.14 3.54
C LEU A 259 28.48 -4.71 2.16
N ARG A 260 29.10 -5.14 1.07
CA ARG A 260 28.61 -4.87 -0.30
C ARG A 260 27.14 -5.28 -0.52
N TYR A 261 26.64 -6.26 0.22
CA TYR A 261 25.25 -6.69 0.12
C TYR A 261 24.26 -5.73 0.80
N LEU A 262 24.77 -4.75 1.54
CA LEU A 262 23.96 -3.66 2.07
C LEU A 262 23.68 -2.60 1.00
N ILE A 263 24.35 -2.62 -0.15
CA ILE A 263 24.06 -1.67 -1.23
C ILE A 263 22.74 -2.10 -1.90
N ARG A 264 21.78 -1.18 -1.97
CA ARG A 264 20.50 -1.41 -2.61
C ARG A 264 20.64 -1.14 -4.10
N ASP A 265 20.00 -1.96 -4.93
CA ASP A 265 20.06 -1.84 -6.38
C ASP A 265 18.77 -1.15 -6.91
N TYR A 266 18.65 0.13 -6.65
CA TYR A 266 17.63 0.97 -7.29
C TYR A 266 18.26 1.65 -8.51
N ASN A 267 17.88 1.21 -9.69
CA ASN A 267 18.31 1.87 -10.92
C ASN A 267 17.50 3.15 -11.19
N ASP A 268 18.00 4.01 -12.08
CA ASP A 268 17.39 5.30 -12.39
C ASP A 268 15.95 5.15 -12.91
N SER A 269 15.61 4.03 -13.54
CA SER A 269 14.28 3.78 -14.08
C SER A 269 13.20 3.72 -12.98
N TYR A 270 13.59 3.33 -11.75
CA TYR A 270 12.68 3.29 -10.60
C TYR A 270 12.16 4.68 -10.20
N TYR A 271 12.95 5.72 -10.47
CA TYR A 271 12.62 7.11 -10.11
C TYR A 271 12.02 7.91 -11.25
N LEU A 272 11.91 7.33 -12.44
CA LEU A 272 11.31 8.01 -13.58
C LEU A 272 9.84 8.31 -13.29
N LYS A 273 9.45 9.50 -13.69
CA LYS A 273 8.05 9.91 -13.69
C LYS A 273 7.33 9.21 -14.82
N TYR A 274 6.33 8.41 -14.51
CA TYR A 274 5.52 7.78 -15.52
C TYR A 274 4.08 8.30 -15.53
N ARG A 275 3.49 8.28 -16.71
CA ARG A 275 2.15 8.78 -16.94
C ARG A 275 1.25 7.68 -17.50
N VAL A 276 0.14 7.44 -16.79
CA VAL A 276 -0.99 6.70 -17.37
C VAL A 276 -1.72 7.64 -18.31
N PRO A 277 -1.88 7.30 -19.60
CA PRO A 277 -2.51 8.17 -20.57
C PRO A 277 -4.02 8.30 -20.35
N PHE A 278 -4.64 9.16 -21.13
CA PHE A 278 -6.09 9.33 -21.17
C PHE A 278 -6.80 7.99 -21.31
N ALA A 279 -7.83 7.80 -20.49
CA ALA A 279 -8.74 6.67 -20.58
C ALA A 279 -10.17 7.16 -20.36
N MET A 280 -11.12 6.51 -21.03
CA MET A 280 -12.54 6.87 -20.94
C MET A 280 -13.38 5.61 -20.98
N ASN A 281 -14.43 5.56 -20.17
CA ASN A 281 -15.50 4.59 -20.36
C ASN A 281 -16.86 5.30 -20.40
N VAL A 282 -17.80 4.72 -21.14
CA VAL A 282 -19.15 5.23 -21.27
C VAL A 282 -20.12 4.17 -20.75
N ASN A 283 -21.01 4.59 -19.86
CA ASN A 283 -22.05 3.77 -19.29
C ASN A 283 -23.42 4.27 -19.76
N PHE A 284 -24.36 3.37 -19.89
CA PHE A 284 -25.71 3.65 -20.33
C PHE A 284 -26.73 2.96 -19.42
N LYS A 285 -27.80 3.67 -19.06
CA LYS A 285 -28.93 3.12 -18.30
C LYS A 285 -30.24 3.63 -18.90
N VAL A 286 -31.20 2.75 -19.09
CA VAL A 286 -32.57 3.09 -19.42
C VAL A 286 -33.48 2.58 -18.32
N THR A 287 -34.40 3.45 -17.84
CA THR A 287 -35.34 3.14 -16.77
C THR A 287 -36.77 3.33 -17.27
N LYS A 288 -37.61 2.33 -17.08
CA LYS A 288 -39.04 2.39 -17.33
C LYS A 288 -39.79 2.48 -15.99
N LYS A 289 -40.64 3.51 -15.85
CA LYS A 289 -41.52 3.69 -14.71
C LYS A 289 -42.88 3.07 -15.02
N LEU A 290 -43.36 2.16 -14.17
CA LEU A 290 -44.57 1.38 -14.32
C LEU A 290 -45.49 1.61 -13.10
N PHE A 291 -46.79 1.35 -13.26
CA PHE A 291 -47.80 1.40 -12.17
C PHE A 291 -47.73 2.70 -11.36
N ASP A 292 -47.80 3.84 -12.05
CA ASP A 292 -47.70 5.18 -11.45
C ASP A 292 -46.46 5.34 -10.55
N GLU A 293 -45.31 4.90 -11.10
CA GLU A 293 -43.99 4.96 -10.48
C GLU A 293 -43.81 4.03 -9.26
N LYS A 294 -44.76 3.10 -9.01
CA LYS A 294 -44.59 2.09 -7.97
C LYS A 294 -43.53 1.04 -8.32
N LEU A 295 -43.32 0.77 -9.60
CA LEU A 295 -42.28 -0.14 -10.08
C LEU A 295 -41.40 0.60 -11.09
N ASN A 296 -40.10 0.62 -10.83
CA ASN A 296 -39.10 1.09 -11.78
C ASN A 296 -38.23 -0.11 -12.22
N VAL A 297 -38.17 -0.34 -13.53
CA VAL A 297 -37.32 -1.37 -14.12
C VAL A 297 -36.26 -0.68 -14.96
N ALA A 298 -35.00 -0.99 -14.71
CA ALA A 298 -33.88 -0.41 -15.44
C ALA A 298 -32.99 -1.49 -16.04
N LEU A 299 -32.63 -1.29 -17.30
CA LEU A 299 -31.55 -1.99 -17.96
C LEU A 299 -30.33 -1.08 -17.98
N PHE A 300 -29.17 -1.62 -17.67
CA PHE A 300 -27.94 -0.86 -17.75
C PHE A 300 -26.83 -1.65 -18.44
N CYS A 301 -25.93 -0.91 -19.07
CA CYS A 301 -24.69 -1.40 -19.61
C CYS A 301 -23.56 -0.51 -19.12
N ASN A 302 -22.69 -1.05 -18.30
CA ASN A 302 -21.47 -0.38 -17.88
C ASN A 302 -20.36 -0.71 -18.90
N LYS A 303 -19.53 0.29 -19.17
CA LYS A 303 -18.44 0.21 -20.12
C LYS A 303 -18.93 -0.21 -21.54
N LEU A 304 -20.05 0.35 -21.94
CA LEU A 304 -20.59 0.19 -23.31
C LEU A 304 -19.55 0.59 -24.37
N LEU A 305 -18.83 1.67 -24.13
CA LEU A 305 -17.64 2.07 -24.86
C LEU A 305 -16.50 2.20 -23.86
N ASP A 306 -15.33 1.67 -24.21
CA ASP A 306 -14.11 1.77 -23.42
C ASP A 306 -12.96 2.18 -24.31
N TYR A 307 -12.22 3.18 -23.87
CA TYR A 307 -10.96 3.61 -24.45
C TYR A 307 -9.87 3.59 -23.39
N THR A 308 -9.12 2.51 -23.33
CA THR A 308 -8.04 2.30 -22.37
C THR A 308 -6.77 1.90 -23.13
N PRO A 309 -6.04 2.87 -23.72
CA PRO A 309 -4.86 2.57 -24.52
C PRO A 309 -3.78 1.89 -23.67
N GLU A 310 -2.99 1.08 -24.34
CA GLU A 310 -1.76 0.53 -23.78
C GLU A 310 -0.77 1.66 -23.50
N TYR A 311 0.08 1.46 -22.52
CA TYR A 311 1.15 2.41 -22.19
C TYR A 311 2.36 1.69 -21.63
N GLU A 312 3.51 2.32 -21.72
CA GLU A 312 4.74 1.77 -21.18
C GLU A 312 5.01 2.29 -19.76
N ASN A 313 5.47 1.40 -18.90
CA ASN A 313 5.94 1.70 -17.57
C ASN A 313 7.21 0.89 -17.28
N ASN A 314 8.34 1.58 -17.10
CA ASN A 314 9.65 0.97 -16.85
C ASN A 314 10.02 -0.14 -17.86
N GLY A 315 9.79 0.12 -19.15
CA GLY A 315 10.07 -0.84 -20.23
C GLY A 315 9.08 -2.00 -20.33
N VAL A 316 7.99 -1.98 -19.54
CA VAL A 316 6.93 -2.98 -19.61
C VAL A 316 5.67 -2.36 -20.21
N THR A 317 5.14 -2.98 -21.26
CA THR A 317 3.86 -2.59 -21.85
C THR A 317 2.71 -3.04 -20.96
N ILE A 318 1.93 -2.08 -20.46
CA ILE A 318 0.75 -2.32 -19.64
C ILE A 318 -0.48 -2.34 -20.53
N ARG A 319 -1.16 -3.48 -20.56
CA ARG A 319 -2.44 -3.69 -21.24
C ARG A 319 -3.57 -3.77 -20.23
N ARG A 320 -4.65 -3.07 -20.50
CA ARG A 320 -5.85 -3.09 -19.68
C ARG A 320 -7.00 -3.63 -20.49
N HIS A 321 -7.56 -4.76 -20.08
CA HIS A 321 -8.77 -5.31 -20.68
C HIS A 321 -9.99 -4.93 -19.85
N VAL A 322 -10.98 -4.42 -20.52
CA VAL A 322 -12.23 -4.00 -19.94
C VAL A 322 -13.37 -4.69 -20.67
N THR A 323 -14.24 -5.36 -19.93
CA THR A 323 -15.40 -6.06 -20.47
C THR A 323 -16.68 -5.27 -20.16
N PRO A 324 -17.60 -5.10 -21.14
CA PRO A 324 -18.92 -4.57 -20.88
C PRO A 324 -19.67 -5.44 -19.87
N TYR A 325 -20.42 -4.79 -18.98
CA TYR A 325 -21.25 -5.46 -17.98
C TYR A 325 -22.70 -5.00 -18.11
N PHE A 326 -23.60 -5.95 -18.27
CA PHE A 326 -25.05 -5.70 -18.42
C PHE A 326 -25.79 -6.17 -17.18
N GLY A 327 -26.84 -5.45 -16.80
CA GLY A 327 -27.67 -5.83 -15.68
C GLY A 327 -29.09 -5.30 -15.76
N LEU A 328 -29.95 -5.90 -14.95
CA LEU A 328 -31.33 -5.50 -14.70
C LEU A 328 -31.47 -5.07 -13.24
N GLU A 329 -32.11 -3.94 -13.04
CA GLU A 329 -32.43 -3.41 -11.71
C GLU A 329 -33.95 -3.21 -11.59
N MET A 330 -34.53 -3.63 -10.48
CA MET A 330 -35.94 -3.42 -10.18
C MET A 330 -36.07 -2.76 -8.81
N ASN A 331 -36.84 -1.66 -8.76
CA ASN A 331 -37.14 -0.93 -7.55
C ASN A 331 -38.66 -0.88 -7.37
N VAL A 332 -39.14 -1.40 -6.24
CA VAL A 332 -40.57 -1.40 -5.88
C VAL A 332 -40.76 -0.42 -4.73
N LYS A 333 -41.71 0.53 -4.88
CA LYS A 333 -42.17 1.37 -3.77
C LYS A 333 -43.38 0.66 -3.13
N ILE A 334 -43.23 0.27 -1.90
CA ILE A 334 -44.25 -0.36 -1.06
C ILE A 334 -45.09 0.72 -0.40
#